data_361c353b4be06d3d51281abf06948788
#
_entry.id   361c353b4be06d3d51281abf06948788
#
_cell.length_a   1.000
_cell.length_b   1.000
_cell.length_c   1.000
_cell.angle_alpha   90.00
_cell.angle_beta   90.00
_cell.angle_gamma   90.00
#
_symmetry.space_group_name_H-M   'P 1'
#
loop_
_entity.id
_entity.type
_entity.pdbx_description
1 polymer ?
#
loop_
_entity_poly.entity_id
_entity_poly.type
_entity_poly.pdbx_seq_one_letter_code
_entity_poly.pdbx_strand_id
1 'polypeptide(L)'
;VSAEIGLYGARVRYGPLEALHGVDLAAPYPGVTVLLGRNGSGRTTALRALAGTVRPAEGGVRWRGRDVTRLPAHERAARGLRFVPDRQAVFGSLTVRENLELAAPEGEFAPAFDAYPELRALLPRRSATLSGGEQRMLAVAAALLARPRVLLLDEPAQGMSPAVSARTYELLSTLDATVVTAEQRLPPPLRTPSAHPVLVHELRRGAVVFSGEAAEWAERARTGRH
;
A
#
# COMPACT_ATOMS: atom_id res chain seq x y z
N VAL A 1 10.50 -5.58 17.07
CA VAL A 1 9.84 -6.29 15.96
C VAL A 1 10.78 -6.23 14.75
N SER A 2 11.14 -7.38 14.17
CA SER A 2 12.02 -7.42 12.99
C SER A 2 11.26 -6.89 11.77
N ALA A 3 11.89 -6.02 10.97
CA ALA A 3 11.31 -5.52 9.74
C ALA A 3 11.17 -6.63 8.69
N GLU A 4 9.99 -6.80 8.12
CA GLU A 4 9.79 -7.68 6.96
C GLU A 4 10.39 -7.05 5.70
N ILE A 5 10.05 -5.77 5.45
CA ILE A 5 10.57 -5.00 4.32
C ILE A 5 10.86 -3.56 4.77
N GLY A 6 11.87 -2.91 4.18
CA GLY A 6 12.21 -1.53 4.51
C GLY A 6 13.12 -0.85 3.51
N LEU A 7 13.17 0.49 3.60
CA LEU A 7 14.16 1.35 2.95
C LEU A 7 15.25 1.69 3.95
N TYR A 8 16.49 1.79 3.48
CA TYR A 8 17.68 2.09 4.29
C TYR A 8 18.52 3.13 3.57
N GLY A 9 18.54 4.36 4.10
CA GLY A 9 19.23 5.50 3.51
C GLY A 9 18.84 5.78 2.06
N ALA A 10 17.59 5.47 1.68
CA ALA A 10 17.16 5.46 0.29
C ALA A 10 17.06 6.87 -0.29
N ARG A 11 17.85 7.15 -1.34
CA ARG A 11 17.76 8.37 -2.17
C ARG A 11 17.21 8.02 -3.53
N VAL A 12 16.16 8.72 -3.96
CA VAL A 12 15.54 8.51 -5.27
C VAL A 12 15.50 9.83 -6.02
N ARG A 13 15.93 9.78 -7.29
CA ARG A 13 15.94 10.94 -8.19
C ARG A 13 15.16 10.67 -9.46
N TYR A 14 14.46 11.69 -9.94
CA TYR A 14 13.80 11.76 -11.24
C TYR A 14 14.45 12.91 -12.03
N GLY A 15 15.47 12.60 -12.85
CA GLY A 15 16.31 13.62 -13.46
C GLY A 15 16.99 14.49 -12.39
N PRO A 16 16.84 15.82 -12.44
CA PRO A 16 17.44 16.74 -11.45
C PRO A 16 16.68 16.76 -10.11
N LEU A 17 15.44 16.25 -10.06
CA LEU A 17 14.61 16.28 -8.87
C LEU A 17 14.94 15.10 -7.95
N GLU A 18 15.39 15.36 -6.73
CA GLU A 18 15.49 14.36 -5.68
C GLU A 18 14.15 14.26 -4.95
N ALA A 19 13.53 13.08 -4.99
CA ALA A 19 12.22 12.81 -4.41
C ALA A 19 12.29 12.15 -3.03
N LEU A 20 13.39 11.44 -2.73
CA LEU A 20 13.69 10.91 -1.38
C LEU A 20 15.12 11.27 -1.00
N HIS A 21 15.28 11.77 0.22
CA HIS A 21 16.52 12.35 0.75
C HIS A 21 17.15 11.47 1.85
N GLY A 22 17.50 10.21 1.55
CA GLY A 22 18.08 9.30 2.53
C GLY A 22 17.04 8.78 3.51
N VAL A 23 15.95 8.21 2.99
CA VAL A 23 14.82 7.71 3.78
C VAL A 23 15.13 6.37 4.40
N ASP A 24 14.92 6.27 5.72
CA ASP A 24 14.85 5.04 6.49
C ASP A 24 13.40 4.79 6.91
N LEU A 25 12.88 3.60 6.60
CA LEU A 25 11.58 3.15 7.07
C LEU A 25 11.54 1.62 7.13
N ALA A 26 10.76 1.08 8.05
CA ALA A 26 10.62 -0.34 8.26
C ALA A 26 9.15 -0.72 8.40
N ALA A 27 8.74 -1.81 7.77
CA ALA A 27 7.41 -2.38 7.88
C ALA A 27 7.50 -3.78 8.50
N PRO A 28 6.81 -4.03 9.63
CA PRO A 28 6.83 -5.32 10.33
C PRO A 28 5.89 -6.35 9.68
N TYR A 29 6.05 -7.61 10.07
CA TYR A 29 5.13 -8.70 9.73
C TYR A 29 4.64 -9.43 11.01
N PRO A 30 3.33 -9.69 11.14
CA PRO A 30 2.26 -9.00 10.41
C PRO A 30 2.14 -7.55 10.90
N GLY A 31 1.54 -6.65 10.10
CA GLY A 31 1.29 -5.29 10.52
C GLY A 31 1.00 -4.30 9.41
N VAL A 32 0.52 -3.13 9.81
CA VAL A 32 0.25 -2.02 8.89
C VAL A 32 1.28 -0.91 9.12
N THR A 33 1.87 -0.42 8.05
CA THR A 33 2.73 0.76 8.04
C THR A 33 2.10 1.83 7.17
N VAL A 34 1.81 2.99 7.76
CA VAL A 34 1.23 4.13 7.06
C VAL A 34 2.33 5.12 6.72
N LEU A 35 2.56 5.34 5.43
CA LEU A 35 3.37 6.44 4.92
C LEU A 35 2.49 7.67 4.82
N LEU A 36 2.60 8.57 5.79
CA LEU A 36 1.74 9.72 5.92
C LEU A 36 2.41 10.98 5.35
N GLY A 37 1.64 11.84 4.69
CA GLY A 37 2.15 13.11 4.19
C GLY A 37 1.28 13.75 3.11
N ARG A 38 1.58 15.00 2.75
CA ARG A 38 0.86 15.72 1.69
C ARG A 38 1.33 15.26 0.31
N ASN A 39 0.61 15.68 -0.74
CA ASN A 39 1.04 15.46 -2.12
C ASN A 39 2.46 16.01 -2.34
N GLY A 40 3.31 15.24 -3.05
CA GLY A 40 4.71 15.58 -3.25
C GLY A 40 5.64 15.30 -2.06
N SER A 41 5.15 14.69 -0.97
CA SER A 41 6.01 14.36 0.18
C SER A 41 6.99 13.20 -0.04
N GLY A 42 6.84 12.41 -1.12
CA GLY A 42 7.69 11.25 -1.42
C GLY A 42 7.05 9.88 -1.15
N ARG A 43 5.83 9.80 -0.61
CA ARG A 43 5.11 8.55 -0.26
C ARG A 43 5.05 7.55 -1.42
N THR A 44 4.50 7.98 -2.57
CA THR A 44 4.40 7.15 -3.79
C THR A 44 5.78 6.68 -4.26
N THR A 45 6.80 7.55 -4.16
CA THR A 45 8.18 7.19 -4.51
C THR A 45 8.75 6.12 -3.57
N ALA A 46 8.46 6.21 -2.27
CA ALA A 46 8.83 5.19 -1.29
C ALA A 46 8.17 3.85 -1.60
N LEU A 47 6.85 3.83 -1.89
CA LEU A 47 6.16 2.60 -2.32
C LEU A 47 6.75 2.02 -3.61
N ARG A 48 7.04 2.87 -4.61
CA ARG A 48 7.67 2.44 -5.87
C ARG A 48 9.06 1.87 -5.67
N ALA A 49 9.84 2.42 -4.74
CA ALA A 49 11.16 1.87 -4.38
C ALA A 49 11.02 0.51 -3.69
N LEU A 50 10.09 0.35 -2.73
CA LEU A 50 9.76 -0.93 -2.10
C LEU A 50 9.26 -1.96 -3.12
N ALA A 51 8.44 -1.55 -4.08
CA ALA A 51 7.92 -2.41 -5.15
C ALA A 51 8.98 -2.81 -6.19
N GLY A 52 10.10 -2.07 -6.29
CA GLY A 52 11.14 -2.31 -7.30
C GLY A 52 10.81 -1.74 -8.69
N THR A 53 9.81 -0.85 -8.79
CA THR A 53 9.48 -0.11 -10.02
C THR A 53 10.35 1.13 -10.19
N VAL A 54 10.95 1.62 -9.09
CA VAL A 54 11.96 2.67 -9.09
C VAL A 54 13.15 2.19 -8.25
N ARG A 55 14.35 2.36 -8.76
CA ARG A 55 15.56 1.98 -8.05
C ARG A 55 16.15 3.19 -7.32
N PRO A 56 16.47 3.08 -6.02
CA PRO A 56 17.25 4.10 -5.31
C PRO A 56 18.61 4.34 -5.97
N ALA A 57 19.03 5.61 -6.06
CA ALA A 57 20.35 6.00 -6.53
C ALA A 57 21.42 5.70 -5.45
N GLU A 58 21.04 5.87 -4.19
CA GLU A 58 21.86 5.57 -3.01
C GLU A 58 20.99 4.86 -1.95
N GLY A 59 21.63 4.17 -1.02
CA GLY A 59 20.91 3.35 -0.04
C GLY A 59 20.32 2.09 -0.67
N GLY A 60 19.25 1.56 -0.07
CA GLY A 60 18.70 0.32 -0.59
C GLY A 60 17.37 -0.13 0.00
N VAL A 61 16.92 -1.28 -0.48
CA VAL A 61 15.73 -1.98 -0.04
C VAL A 61 16.14 -3.33 0.54
N ARG A 62 15.69 -3.65 1.76
CA ARG A 62 15.85 -4.98 2.33
C ARG A 62 14.50 -5.64 2.53
N TRP A 63 14.43 -6.93 2.23
CA TRP A 63 13.28 -7.78 2.47
C TRP A 63 13.72 -9.02 3.21
N ARG A 64 13.20 -9.23 4.42
CA ARG A 64 13.59 -10.32 5.33
C ARG A 64 15.12 -10.36 5.55
N GLY A 65 15.69 -9.18 5.80
CA GLY A 65 17.14 -9.02 6.00
C GLY A 65 18.01 -9.11 4.75
N ARG A 66 17.47 -9.52 3.59
CA ARG A 66 18.22 -9.64 2.33
C ARG A 66 18.12 -8.36 1.52
N ASP A 67 19.23 -7.93 0.95
CA ASP A 67 19.25 -6.82 -0.01
C ASP A 67 18.52 -7.22 -1.30
N VAL A 68 17.46 -6.50 -1.62
CA VAL A 68 16.66 -6.65 -2.85
C VAL A 68 16.68 -5.39 -3.71
N THR A 69 17.60 -4.47 -3.48
CA THR A 69 17.69 -3.17 -4.15
C THR A 69 17.73 -3.32 -5.67
N ARG A 70 18.44 -4.31 -6.17
CA ARG A 70 18.59 -4.59 -7.61
C ARG A 70 17.53 -5.54 -8.17
N LEU A 71 16.68 -6.11 -7.32
CA LEU A 71 15.66 -7.06 -7.73
C LEU A 71 14.50 -6.31 -8.40
N PRO A 72 14.16 -6.59 -9.66
CA PRO A 72 13.09 -5.90 -10.36
C PRO A 72 11.70 -6.25 -9.81
N ALA A 73 10.71 -5.42 -10.11
CA ALA A 73 9.35 -5.55 -9.56
C ALA A 73 8.71 -6.93 -9.83
N HIS A 74 8.87 -7.49 -11.02
CA HIS A 74 8.28 -8.79 -11.36
C HIS A 74 8.85 -9.94 -10.51
N GLU A 75 10.14 -9.90 -10.17
CA GLU A 75 10.75 -10.88 -9.29
C GLU A 75 10.30 -10.71 -7.82
N ARG A 76 10.09 -9.45 -7.36
CA ARG A 76 9.47 -9.20 -6.05
C ARG A 76 8.02 -9.70 -6.04
N ALA A 77 7.28 -9.49 -7.12
CA ALA A 77 5.92 -10.00 -7.28
C ALA A 77 5.86 -11.53 -7.23
N ALA A 78 6.78 -12.23 -7.89
CA ALA A 78 6.88 -13.69 -7.84
C ALA A 78 7.19 -14.23 -6.41
N ARG A 79 7.77 -13.40 -5.54
CA ARG A 79 8.06 -13.73 -4.13
C ARG A 79 6.94 -13.31 -3.16
N GLY A 80 5.78 -12.88 -3.67
CA GLY A 80 4.60 -12.55 -2.86
C GLY A 80 4.46 -11.08 -2.49
N LEU A 81 5.13 -10.14 -3.18
CA LEU A 81 4.84 -8.72 -3.06
C LEU A 81 3.77 -8.33 -4.07
N ARG A 82 2.77 -7.54 -3.62
CA ARG A 82 1.78 -6.90 -4.52
C ARG A 82 1.82 -5.39 -4.31
N PHE A 83 1.72 -4.66 -5.43
CA PHE A 83 1.66 -3.20 -5.41
C PHE A 83 0.42 -2.73 -6.17
N VAL A 84 -0.43 -1.96 -5.49
CA VAL A 84 -1.61 -1.29 -6.04
C VAL A 84 -1.30 0.20 -6.13
N PRO A 85 -0.98 0.74 -7.31
CA PRO A 85 -0.71 2.16 -7.49
C PRO A 85 -1.99 3.00 -7.40
N ASP A 86 -1.85 4.32 -7.26
CA ASP A 86 -2.95 5.28 -7.24
C ASP A 86 -3.75 5.31 -8.56
N ARG A 87 -3.09 5.02 -9.68
CA ARG A 87 -3.67 5.03 -11.02
C ARG A 87 -3.34 3.75 -11.79
N GLN A 88 -4.21 3.42 -12.75
CA GLN A 88 -4.00 2.26 -13.64
C GLN A 88 -3.80 0.94 -12.87
N ALA A 89 -4.52 0.79 -11.76
CA ALA A 89 -4.44 -0.40 -10.92
C ALA A 89 -5.25 -1.59 -11.46
N VAL A 90 -6.07 -1.38 -12.50
CA VAL A 90 -6.90 -2.40 -13.16
C VAL A 90 -6.75 -2.31 -14.68
N PHE A 91 -6.99 -3.41 -15.38
CA PHE A 91 -7.00 -3.46 -16.83
C PHE A 91 -8.37 -3.01 -17.34
N GLY A 92 -8.48 -1.75 -17.77
CA GLY A 92 -9.74 -1.12 -18.16
C GLY A 92 -10.46 -1.80 -19.31
N SER A 93 -9.74 -2.42 -20.26
CA SER A 93 -10.30 -3.17 -21.38
C SER A 93 -10.94 -4.50 -20.99
N LEU A 94 -10.55 -5.04 -19.83
CA LEU A 94 -11.07 -6.29 -19.28
C LEU A 94 -12.32 -6.03 -18.43
N THR A 95 -13.16 -7.05 -18.30
CA THR A 95 -14.26 -7.07 -17.33
C THR A 95 -13.74 -7.18 -15.90
N VAL A 96 -14.61 -6.93 -14.92
CA VAL A 96 -14.31 -7.17 -13.50
C VAL A 96 -13.91 -8.63 -13.29
N ARG A 97 -14.65 -9.58 -13.85
CA ARG A 97 -14.35 -11.01 -13.79
C ARG A 97 -12.94 -11.30 -14.30
N GLU A 98 -12.62 -10.88 -15.51
CA GLU A 98 -11.32 -11.13 -16.14
C GLU A 98 -10.16 -10.51 -15.32
N ASN A 99 -10.36 -9.33 -14.72
CA ASN A 99 -9.37 -8.74 -13.80
C ASN A 99 -9.14 -9.61 -12.56
N LEU A 100 -10.19 -10.21 -11.99
CA LEU A 100 -10.07 -11.12 -10.83
C LEU A 100 -9.42 -12.45 -11.24
N GLU A 101 -9.73 -12.98 -12.42
CA GLU A 101 -9.14 -14.22 -12.97
C GLU A 101 -7.63 -14.10 -13.19
N LEU A 102 -7.11 -12.92 -13.53
CA LEU A 102 -5.67 -12.68 -13.61
C LEU A 102 -4.95 -12.88 -12.26
N ALA A 103 -5.65 -12.62 -11.14
CA ALA A 103 -5.10 -12.79 -9.80
C ALA A 103 -5.39 -14.18 -9.21
N ALA A 104 -6.49 -14.81 -9.61
CA ALA A 104 -6.93 -16.13 -9.19
C ALA A 104 -7.48 -16.92 -10.39
N PRO A 105 -6.61 -17.54 -11.21
CA PRO A 105 -7.00 -18.25 -12.44
C PRO A 105 -7.98 -19.41 -12.21
N GLU A 106 -8.00 -19.97 -11.00
CA GLU A 106 -8.90 -21.06 -10.61
C GLU A 106 -10.34 -20.58 -10.34
N GLY A 107 -10.59 -19.26 -10.40
CA GLY A 107 -11.91 -18.68 -10.23
C GLY A 107 -12.41 -18.60 -8.78
N GLU A 108 -11.56 -18.80 -7.81
CA GLU A 108 -11.89 -18.67 -6.40
C GLU A 108 -11.90 -17.20 -5.95
N PHE A 109 -13.04 -16.54 -6.12
CA PHE A 109 -13.19 -15.11 -5.79
C PHE A 109 -13.81 -14.85 -4.42
N ALA A 110 -14.01 -15.86 -3.57
CA ALA A 110 -14.63 -15.69 -2.25
C ALA A 110 -13.95 -14.57 -1.42
N PRO A 111 -12.61 -14.51 -1.27
CA PRO A 111 -11.99 -13.43 -0.50
C PRO A 111 -12.23 -12.03 -1.08
N ALA A 112 -12.37 -11.90 -2.40
CA ALA A 112 -12.69 -10.62 -3.03
C ALA A 112 -14.12 -10.18 -2.72
N PHE A 113 -15.06 -11.12 -2.69
CA PHE A 113 -16.47 -10.85 -2.39
C PHE A 113 -16.75 -10.69 -0.90
N ASP A 114 -15.95 -11.31 -0.06
CA ASP A 114 -16.02 -11.07 1.40
C ASP A 114 -15.53 -9.66 1.73
N ALA A 115 -14.49 -9.19 1.04
CA ALA A 115 -14.01 -7.82 1.16
C ALA A 115 -15.00 -6.81 0.55
N TYR A 116 -15.49 -7.10 -0.66
CA TYR A 116 -16.33 -6.20 -1.46
C TYR A 116 -17.48 -6.95 -2.14
N PRO A 117 -18.59 -7.23 -1.42
CA PRO A 117 -19.77 -7.91 -1.99
C PRO A 117 -20.34 -7.22 -3.23
N GLU A 118 -20.15 -5.90 -3.34
CA GLU A 118 -20.58 -5.06 -4.45
C GLU A 118 -20.01 -5.53 -5.79
N LEU A 119 -18.82 -6.13 -5.80
CA LEU A 119 -18.18 -6.62 -7.02
C LEU A 119 -18.94 -7.74 -7.72
N ARG A 120 -19.78 -8.49 -7.00
CA ARG A 120 -20.60 -9.58 -7.58
C ARG A 120 -21.50 -9.08 -8.72
N ALA A 121 -22.19 -7.97 -8.49
CA ALA A 121 -23.07 -7.36 -9.48
C ALA A 121 -22.31 -6.72 -10.66
N LEU A 122 -21.02 -6.42 -10.46
CA LEU A 122 -20.17 -5.74 -11.43
C LEU A 122 -19.40 -6.70 -12.35
N LEU A 123 -19.39 -8.00 -12.07
CA LEU A 123 -18.58 -9.00 -12.76
C LEU A 123 -18.60 -8.91 -14.30
N PRO A 124 -19.75 -8.71 -14.98
CA PRO A 124 -19.80 -8.63 -16.44
C PRO A 124 -19.40 -7.26 -17.00
N ARG A 125 -19.25 -6.24 -16.15
CA ARG A 125 -18.94 -4.87 -16.60
C ARG A 125 -17.46 -4.72 -16.95
N ARG A 126 -17.16 -3.93 -17.99
CA ARG A 126 -15.80 -3.52 -18.31
C ARG A 126 -15.27 -2.57 -17.23
N SER A 127 -14.04 -2.81 -16.75
CA SER A 127 -13.46 -2.03 -15.66
C SER A 127 -13.30 -0.55 -15.96
N ALA A 128 -13.12 -0.17 -17.24
CA ALA A 128 -13.12 1.23 -17.68
C ALA A 128 -14.46 1.96 -17.44
N THR A 129 -15.59 1.23 -17.30
CA THR A 129 -16.92 1.81 -17.07
C THR A 129 -17.29 1.94 -15.60
N LEU A 130 -16.43 1.50 -14.72
CA LEU A 130 -16.60 1.60 -13.27
C LEU A 130 -16.28 3.01 -12.78
N SER A 131 -16.93 3.41 -11.69
CA SER A 131 -16.51 4.60 -10.93
C SER A 131 -15.10 4.42 -10.36
N GLY A 132 -14.43 5.53 -10.01
CA GLY A 132 -13.09 5.47 -9.41
C GLY A 132 -13.04 4.61 -8.13
N GLY A 133 -14.06 4.70 -7.28
CA GLY A 133 -14.18 3.87 -6.08
C GLY A 133 -14.37 2.38 -6.40
N GLU A 134 -15.20 2.04 -7.40
CA GLU A 134 -15.38 0.65 -7.85
C GLU A 134 -14.09 0.08 -8.48
N GLN A 135 -13.35 0.86 -9.27
CA GLN A 135 -12.04 0.46 -9.79
C GLN A 135 -11.04 0.21 -8.66
N ARG A 136 -11.11 1.03 -7.62
CA ARG A 136 -10.24 0.89 -6.44
C ARG A 136 -10.59 -0.37 -5.64
N MET A 137 -11.89 -0.64 -5.41
CA MET A 137 -12.34 -1.90 -4.81
C MET A 137 -11.82 -3.11 -5.59
N LEU A 138 -11.97 -3.09 -6.93
CA LEU A 138 -11.49 -4.16 -7.79
C LEU A 138 -9.96 -4.36 -7.68
N ALA A 139 -9.19 -3.28 -7.68
CA ALA A 139 -7.74 -3.34 -7.57
C ALA A 139 -7.26 -3.95 -6.24
N VAL A 140 -7.88 -3.53 -5.13
CA VAL A 140 -7.57 -4.08 -3.80
C VAL A 140 -8.01 -5.54 -3.72
N ALA A 141 -9.22 -5.87 -4.20
CA ALA A 141 -9.73 -7.25 -4.24
C ALA A 141 -8.79 -8.18 -5.01
N ALA A 142 -8.37 -7.79 -6.21
CA ALA A 142 -7.42 -8.57 -7.02
C ALA A 142 -6.08 -8.78 -6.30
N ALA A 143 -5.59 -7.75 -5.59
CA ALA A 143 -4.37 -7.88 -4.81
C ALA A 143 -4.51 -8.86 -3.63
N LEU A 144 -5.68 -8.88 -2.96
CA LEU A 144 -5.99 -9.79 -1.85
C LEU A 144 -6.08 -11.25 -2.32
N LEU A 145 -6.68 -11.51 -3.49
CA LEU A 145 -6.77 -12.86 -4.08
C LEU A 145 -5.40 -13.50 -4.29
N ALA A 146 -4.39 -12.70 -4.58
CA ALA A 146 -3.02 -13.20 -4.73
C ALA A 146 -2.35 -13.60 -3.40
N ARG A 147 -3.03 -13.49 -2.26
CA ARG A 147 -2.54 -13.81 -0.89
C ARG A 147 -1.13 -13.26 -0.64
N PRO A 148 -0.93 -11.95 -0.74
CA PRO A 148 0.41 -11.37 -0.68
C PRO A 148 1.00 -11.48 0.72
N ARG A 149 2.33 -11.70 0.80
CA ARG A 149 3.08 -11.53 2.03
C ARG A 149 3.37 -10.04 2.32
N VAL A 150 3.58 -9.27 1.26
CA VAL A 150 3.76 -7.82 1.34
C VAL A 150 2.77 -7.16 0.38
N LEU A 151 1.92 -6.29 0.90
CA LEU A 151 0.92 -5.54 0.14
C LEU A 151 1.22 -4.04 0.25
N LEU A 152 1.56 -3.43 -0.87
CA LEU A 152 1.83 -2.00 -0.98
C LEU A 152 0.64 -1.33 -1.66
N LEU A 153 0.10 -0.27 -1.06
CA LEU A 153 -1.12 0.40 -1.49
C LEU A 153 -0.93 1.92 -1.53
N ASP A 154 -1.19 2.53 -2.66
CA ASP A 154 -1.16 4.00 -2.78
C ASP A 154 -2.60 4.54 -2.78
N GLU A 155 -3.01 5.20 -1.68
CA GLU A 155 -4.34 5.73 -1.42
C GLU A 155 -5.48 4.71 -1.68
N PRO A 156 -5.48 3.52 -1.02
CA PRO A 156 -6.36 2.38 -1.35
C PRO A 156 -7.85 2.65 -1.27
N ALA A 157 -8.29 3.62 -0.49
CA ALA A 157 -9.71 3.94 -0.32
C ALA A 157 -10.16 5.22 -1.04
N GLN A 158 -9.31 5.80 -1.90
CA GLN A 158 -9.64 7.02 -2.63
C GLN A 158 -10.88 6.81 -3.51
N GLY A 159 -11.86 7.74 -3.39
CA GLY A 159 -13.12 7.68 -4.15
C GLY A 159 -14.13 6.66 -3.66
N MET A 160 -13.85 5.92 -2.60
CA MET A 160 -14.83 5.03 -1.94
C MET A 160 -15.78 5.82 -1.03
N SER A 161 -16.95 5.28 -0.77
CA SER A 161 -17.84 5.80 0.29
C SER A 161 -17.19 5.66 1.67
N PRO A 162 -17.57 6.49 2.67
CA PRO A 162 -16.99 6.38 4.01
C PRO A 162 -17.10 4.98 4.63
N ALA A 163 -18.23 4.29 4.42
CA ALA A 163 -18.43 2.94 4.95
C ALA A 163 -17.51 1.91 4.29
N VAL A 164 -17.35 1.96 2.96
CA VAL A 164 -16.44 1.06 2.23
C VAL A 164 -14.98 1.36 2.58
N SER A 165 -14.62 2.64 2.71
CA SER A 165 -13.30 3.07 3.16
C SER A 165 -12.97 2.51 4.55
N ALA A 166 -13.86 2.65 5.53
CA ALA A 166 -13.67 2.12 6.88
C ALA A 166 -13.47 0.60 6.84
N ARG A 167 -14.35 -0.14 6.17
CA ARG A 167 -14.25 -1.60 5.97
C ARG A 167 -12.93 -2.00 5.33
N THR A 168 -12.45 -1.24 4.35
CA THR A 168 -11.15 -1.49 3.70
C THR A 168 -10.01 -1.44 4.71
N TYR A 169 -9.92 -0.38 5.54
CA TYR A 169 -8.82 -0.28 6.52
C TYR A 169 -8.96 -1.26 7.67
N GLU A 170 -10.18 -1.59 8.11
CA GLU A 170 -10.43 -2.67 9.08
C GLU A 170 -9.90 -4.00 8.54
N LEU A 171 -10.24 -4.36 7.30
CA LEU A 171 -9.71 -5.56 6.65
C LEU A 171 -8.17 -5.53 6.58
N LEU A 172 -7.58 -4.44 6.11
CA LEU A 172 -6.12 -4.32 6.00
C LEU A 172 -5.42 -4.46 7.36
N SER A 173 -6.07 -4.03 8.46
CA SER A 173 -5.51 -4.12 9.81
C SER A 173 -5.52 -5.52 10.40
N THR A 174 -6.28 -6.45 9.83
CA THR A 174 -6.40 -7.84 10.29
C THR A 174 -5.69 -8.85 9.38
N LEU A 175 -5.09 -8.39 8.28
CA LEU A 175 -4.39 -9.28 7.35
C LEU A 175 -3.12 -9.88 7.97
N ASP A 176 -2.94 -11.19 7.79
CA ASP A 176 -1.66 -11.86 8.10
C ASP A 176 -0.62 -11.57 7.00
N ALA A 177 -0.31 -10.29 6.85
CA ALA A 177 0.60 -9.74 5.86
C ALA A 177 1.29 -8.47 6.37
N THR A 178 2.36 -8.08 5.71
CA THR A 178 2.91 -6.73 5.85
C THR A 178 2.18 -5.80 4.89
N VAL A 179 1.41 -4.88 5.42
CA VAL A 179 0.71 -3.86 4.63
C VAL A 179 1.46 -2.54 4.74
N VAL A 180 1.79 -1.91 3.61
CA VAL A 180 2.31 -0.54 3.57
C VAL A 180 1.36 0.31 2.74
N THR A 181 0.74 1.31 3.37
CA THR A 181 -0.20 2.21 2.69
C THR A 181 0.31 3.64 2.70
N ALA A 182 0.14 4.36 1.58
CA ALA A 182 0.46 5.79 1.49
C ALA A 182 -0.83 6.59 1.61
N GLU A 183 -0.85 7.55 2.57
CA GLU A 183 -2.05 8.30 2.94
C GLU A 183 -1.77 9.78 3.14
N GLN A 184 -2.75 10.64 2.82
CA GLN A 184 -2.67 12.06 3.15
C GLN A 184 -3.04 12.33 4.61
N ARG A 185 -3.89 11.49 5.19
CA ARG A 185 -4.34 11.56 6.59
C ARG A 185 -4.40 10.15 7.15
N LEU A 186 -4.08 10.01 8.42
CA LEU A 186 -4.19 8.70 9.09
C LEU A 186 -5.68 8.28 9.12
N PRO A 187 -6.01 7.14 8.49
CA PRO A 187 -7.39 6.63 8.46
C PRO A 187 -7.93 6.35 9.87
N PRO A 188 -9.21 6.71 10.16
CA PRO A 188 -9.77 6.50 11.48
C PRO A 188 -9.65 5.07 12.03
N PRO A 189 -9.91 3.99 11.26
CA PRO A 189 -9.77 2.63 11.77
C PRO A 189 -8.34 2.25 12.18
N LEU A 190 -7.31 2.91 11.60
CA LEU A 190 -5.91 2.66 11.94
C LEU A 190 -5.40 3.49 13.14
N ARG A 191 -6.26 4.30 13.77
CA ARG A 191 -5.94 5.07 15.00
C ARG A 191 -6.23 4.32 16.28
N THR A 192 -7.04 3.28 16.18
CA THR A 192 -7.44 2.44 17.32
C THR A 192 -6.58 1.20 17.41
N PRO A 193 -6.42 0.62 18.60
CA PRO A 193 -5.74 -0.65 18.74
C PRO A 193 -6.33 -1.71 17.81
N SER A 194 -5.47 -2.42 17.10
CA SER A 194 -5.80 -3.49 16.17
C SER A 194 -5.07 -4.79 16.54
N ALA A 195 -5.43 -5.91 15.90
CA ALA A 195 -4.80 -7.21 16.13
C ALA A 195 -3.28 -7.18 15.83
N HIS A 196 -2.86 -6.31 14.91
CA HIS A 196 -1.47 -6.15 14.50
C HIS A 196 -0.98 -4.72 14.74
N PRO A 197 0.34 -4.50 14.89
CA PRO A 197 0.90 -3.16 15.10
C PRO A 197 0.63 -2.26 13.90
N VAL A 198 0.31 -0.99 14.18
CA VAL A 198 0.17 0.08 13.19
C VAL A 198 1.28 1.10 13.41
N LEU A 199 2.22 1.16 12.47
CA LEU A 199 3.30 2.14 12.46
C LEU A 199 2.99 3.29 11.51
N VAL A 200 3.49 4.47 11.84
CA VAL A 200 3.38 5.67 10.99
C VAL A 200 4.79 6.20 10.71
N HIS A 201 5.07 6.41 9.43
CA HIS A 201 6.22 7.22 8.98
C HIS A 201 5.67 8.47 8.30
N GLU A 202 5.82 9.63 8.92
CA GLU A 202 5.42 10.89 8.30
C GLU A 202 6.53 11.41 7.41
N LEU A 203 6.21 11.61 6.12
CA LEU A 203 7.12 12.14 5.11
C LEU A 203 6.80 13.61 4.81
N ARG A 204 7.84 14.45 4.79
CA ARG A 204 7.79 15.84 4.32
C ARG A 204 8.96 16.11 3.38
N ARG A 205 8.66 16.59 2.17
CA ARG A 205 9.69 16.94 1.17
C ARG A 205 10.76 15.86 1.00
N GLY A 206 10.36 14.60 0.91
CA GLY A 206 11.27 13.48 0.66
C GLY A 206 12.07 12.99 1.88
N ALA A 207 11.82 13.50 3.08
CA ALA A 207 12.44 13.06 4.32
C ALA A 207 11.41 12.53 5.32
N VAL A 208 11.79 11.57 6.15
CA VAL A 208 10.98 11.08 7.28
C VAL A 208 11.15 12.06 8.44
N VAL A 209 10.06 12.65 8.92
CA VAL A 209 10.05 13.61 10.04
C VAL A 209 9.46 13.02 11.32
N PHE A 210 8.82 11.86 11.23
CA PHE A 210 8.32 11.08 12.37
C PHE A 210 8.32 9.59 12.01
N SER A 211 8.68 8.76 12.98
CA SER A 211 8.54 7.30 12.94
C SER A 211 8.11 6.82 14.31
N GLY A 212 6.98 6.10 14.39
CA GLY A 212 6.47 5.60 15.66
C GLY A 212 5.15 4.88 15.50
N GLU A 213 4.50 4.55 16.61
CA GLU A 213 3.17 3.94 16.60
C GLU A 213 2.08 4.96 16.24
N ALA A 214 0.97 4.47 15.64
CA ALA A 214 -0.16 5.31 15.26
C ALA A 214 -0.77 6.09 16.45
N ALA A 215 -0.78 5.49 17.64
CA ALA A 215 -1.25 6.13 18.86
C ALA A 215 -0.36 7.33 19.24
N GLU A 216 0.96 7.16 19.21
CA GLU A 216 1.95 8.21 19.49
C GLU A 216 1.83 9.36 18.48
N TRP A 217 1.68 9.04 17.21
CA TRP A 217 1.45 10.07 16.16
C TRP A 217 0.15 10.84 16.43
N ALA A 218 -0.94 10.14 16.78
CA ALA A 218 -2.24 10.77 17.05
C ALA A 218 -2.18 11.73 18.26
N GLU A 219 -1.43 11.39 19.30
CA GLU A 219 -1.22 12.25 20.45
C GLU A 219 -0.40 13.50 20.10
N ARG A 220 0.69 13.31 19.35
CA ARG A 220 1.51 14.42 18.84
C ARG A 220 0.70 15.39 17.97
N ALA A 221 -0.16 14.87 17.11
CA ALA A 221 -1.04 15.67 16.25
C ALA A 221 -2.06 16.51 17.05
N ARG A 222 -2.53 15.99 18.20
CA ARG A 222 -3.43 16.73 19.11
C ARG A 222 -2.72 17.83 19.87
N THR A 223 -1.47 17.63 20.25
CA THR A 223 -0.68 18.60 21.03
C THR A 223 0.00 19.68 20.19
N GLY A 224 -0.21 19.68 18.85
CA GLY A 224 0.36 20.70 17.95
C GLY A 224 1.88 20.67 17.81
N ARG A 225 2.55 19.62 18.26
CA ARG A 225 4.00 19.42 18.11
C ARG A 225 4.32 18.87 16.71
N HIS A 226 4.31 19.76 15.71
CA HIS A 226 4.64 19.43 14.31
C HIS A 226 6.09 19.75 13.96
#